data_98a1dee8cb9042fac3d07c925cce5502
#
_entry.id   98a1dee8cb9042fac3d07c925cce5502
#
_cell.length_a   1.000
_cell.length_b   1.000
_cell.length_c   1.000
_cell.angle_alpha   90.00
_cell.angle_beta   90.00
_cell.angle_gamma   90.00
#
_symmetry.space_group_name_H-M   'P 1'
#
loop_
_entity.id
_entity.type
_entity.pdbx_description
1 polymer ?
#
loop_
_entity_poly.entity_id
_entity_poly.type
_entity_poly.pdbx_seq_one_letter_code
_entity_poly.pdbx_strand_id
1 'polypeptide(L)'
;RDYYLALAAIYSGNLETARDLLQGVKMRSGTMPAEYADLLIDALEDPARKNEIAGMVVNATKTGELDKLVGFESLLIIGSPRAFDLGIDPVSDVKNLQLHAQIWNNSAVEFRQDPRFKEWVEELGYDDFWRKYGWPDRCRPTGPNNFECI
;
A
#
# COMPACT_ATOMS: atom_id res chain seq x y z
N ARG A 1 -11.90 -11.37 8.05
CA ARG A 1 -13.06 -10.48 8.17
C ARG A 1 -12.66 -9.15 8.80
N ASP A 2 -11.99 -9.18 9.94
CA ASP A 2 -11.69 -7.99 10.74
C ASP A 2 -10.74 -6.99 10.05
N TYR A 3 -9.81 -7.49 9.24
CA TYR A 3 -8.94 -6.64 8.40
C TYR A 3 -9.73 -5.75 7.42
N TYR A 4 -10.76 -6.29 6.75
CA TYR A 4 -11.58 -5.48 5.84
C TYR A 4 -12.46 -4.48 6.55
N LEU A 5 -12.92 -4.81 7.76
CA LEU A 5 -13.65 -3.88 8.61
C LEU A 5 -12.73 -2.75 9.09
N ALA A 6 -11.47 -3.06 9.42
CA ALA A 6 -10.47 -2.05 9.75
C ALA A 6 -10.21 -1.09 8.57
N LEU A 7 -10.03 -1.62 7.35
CA LEU A 7 -9.89 -0.79 6.16
C LEU A 7 -11.12 0.09 5.91
N ALA A 8 -12.32 -0.46 6.05
CA ALA A 8 -13.56 0.30 5.91
C ALA A 8 -13.64 1.42 6.96
N ALA A 9 -13.22 1.16 8.20
CA ALA A 9 -13.15 2.16 9.27
C ALA A 9 -12.14 3.27 8.93
N ILE A 10 -10.95 2.92 8.43
CA ILE A 10 -9.94 3.88 7.96
C ILE A 10 -10.52 4.79 6.87
N TYR A 11 -11.13 4.19 5.84
CA TYR A 11 -11.66 4.96 4.70
C TYR A 11 -12.89 5.80 5.04
N SER A 12 -13.61 5.45 6.09
CA SER A 12 -14.71 6.28 6.64
C SER A 12 -14.24 7.31 7.65
N GLY A 13 -12.95 7.36 7.99
CA GLY A 13 -12.38 8.28 8.98
C GLY A 13 -12.62 7.87 10.43
N ASN A 14 -13.13 6.66 10.69
CA ASN A 14 -13.35 6.15 12.04
C ASN A 14 -12.07 5.45 12.55
N LEU A 15 -11.06 6.27 12.89
CA LEU A 15 -9.73 5.77 13.24
C LEU A 15 -9.69 5.07 14.60
N GLU A 16 -10.57 5.41 15.55
CA GLU A 16 -10.69 4.71 16.84
C GLU A 16 -11.12 3.24 16.60
N THR A 17 -12.20 3.03 15.85
CA THR A 17 -12.64 1.67 15.48
C THR A 17 -11.57 0.93 14.65
N ALA A 18 -10.89 1.63 13.77
CA ALA A 18 -9.80 1.03 12.98
C ALA A 18 -8.66 0.54 13.86
N ARG A 19 -8.27 1.33 14.88
CA ARG A 19 -7.24 0.97 15.86
C ARG A 19 -7.57 -0.35 16.57
N ASP A 20 -8.79 -0.45 17.09
CA ASP A 20 -9.24 -1.65 17.79
C ASP A 20 -9.26 -2.90 16.89
N LEU A 21 -9.71 -2.72 15.63
CA LEU A 21 -9.80 -3.81 14.66
C LEU A 21 -8.44 -4.25 14.10
N LEU A 22 -7.44 -3.36 14.04
CA LEU A 22 -6.11 -3.69 13.53
C LEU A 22 -5.26 -4.46 14.54
N GLN A 23 -5.50 -4.29 15.84
CA GLN A 23 -4.71 -4.95 16.86
C GLN A 23 -4.82 -6.48 16.79
N GLY A 24 -3.70 -7.14 16.47
CA GLY A 24 -3.66 -8.60 16.34
C GLY A 24 -4.43 -9.17 15.14
N VAL A 25 -4.83 -8.33 14.19
CA VAL A 25 -5.58 -8.76 13.02
C VAL A 25 -4.76 -9.72 12.15
N LYS A 26 -5.38 -10.82 11.72
CA LYS A 26 -4.80 -11.69 10.71
C LYS A 26 -5.02 -11.10 9.32
N MET A 27 -3.93 -10.66 8.72
CA MET A 27 -3.83 -10.33 7.31
C MET A 27 -3.54 -11.63 6.52
N ARG A 28 -3.64 -11.60 5.20
CA ARG A 28 -3.34 -12.79 4.38
C ARG A 28 -1.87 -13.22 4.48
N SER A 29 -1.00 -12.25 4.60
CA SER A 29 0.45 -12.40 4.63
C SER A 29 1.02 -12.67 6.03
N GLY A 30 0.24 -12.41 7.08
CA GLY A 30 0.72 -12.55 8.46
C GLY A 30 -0.22 -11.91 9.47
N THR A 31 0.27 -11.73 10.69
CA THR A 31 -0.47 -11.04 11.74
C THR A 31 0.12 -9.65 11.96
N MET A 32 -0.73 -8.64 12.03
CA MET A 32 -0.33 -7.28 12.39
C MET A 32 -0.03 -7.23 13.90
N PRO A 33 1.21 -6.96 14.33
CA PRO A 33 1.49 -6.73 15.74
C PRO A 33 0.78 -5.47 16.22
N ALA A 34 0.30 -5.47 17.48
CA ALA A 34 -0.49 -4.37 18.03
C ALA A 34 0.24 -3.01 17.98
N GLU A 35 1.54 -3.01 18.25
CA GLU A 35 2.40 -1.82 18.21
C GLU A 35 2.44 -1.17 16.82
N TYR A 36 2.47 -1.97 15.74
CA TYR A 36 2.43 -1.44 14.36
C TYR A 36 1.03 -0.98 13.97
N ALA A 37 -0.03 -1.63 14.48
CA ALA A 37 -1.40 -1.14 14.31
C ALA A 37 -1.56 0.27 14.88
N ASP A 38 -1.05 0.52 16.08
CA ASP A 38 -1.09 1.83 16.72
C ASP A 38 -0.29 2.88 15.92
N LEU A 39 0.92 2.53 15.48
CA LEU A 39 1.75 3.42 14.65
C LEU A 39 1.06 3.79 13.32
N LEU A 40 0.37 2.85 12.67
CA LEU A 40 -0.36 3.14 11.43
C LEU A 40 -1.48 4.15 11.67
N ILE A 41 -2.24 3.99 12.74
CA ILE A 41 -3.30 4.92 13.09
C ILE A 41 -2.72 6.29 13.44
N ASP A 42 -1.63 6.35 14.21
CA ASP A 42 -0.93 7.59 14.51
C ASP A 42 -0.48 8.34 13.24
N ALA A 43 0.01 7.61 12.23
CA ALA A 43 0.39 8.20 10.95
C ALA A 43 -0.80 8.76 10.15
N LEU A 44 -2.00 8.17 10.34
CA LEU A 44 -3.23 8.64 9.71
C LEU A 44 -3.83 9.84 10.46
N GLU A 45 -3.69 9.89 11.79
CA GLU A 45 -4.15 10.99 12.64
C GLU A 45 -3.23 12.23 12.52
N ASP A 46 -1.93 12.00 12.43
CA ASP A 46 -0.92 13.05 12.30
C ASP A 46 -0.03 12.84 11.05
N PRO A 47 -0.39 13.45 9.91
CA PRO A 47 0.39 13.34 8.67
C PRO A 47 1.85 13.79 8.80
N ALA A 48 2.19 14.63 9.79
CA ALA A 48 3.58 15.06 10.01
C ALA A 48 4.46 13.89 10.48
N ARG A 49 3.89 12.88 11.14
CA ARG A 49 4.60 11.67 11.60
C ARG A 49 4.70 10.58 10.53
N LYS A 50 3.99 10.71 9.40
CA LYS A 50 3.91 9.65 8.38
C LYS A 50 5.28 9.17 7.91
N ASN A 51 6.22 10.07 7.62
CA ASN A 51 7.54 9.70 7.13
C ASN A 51 8.40 9.00 8.19
N GLU A 52 8.31 9.44 9.44
CA GLU A 52 8.97 8.78 10.58
C GLU A 52 8.47 7.34 10.72
N ILE A 53 7.14 7.18 10.81
CA ILE A 53 6.49 5.87 10.99
C ILE A 53 6.74 4.95 9.80
N ALA A 54 6.69 5.48 8.58
CA ALA A 54 7.06 4.72 7.39
C ALA A 54 8.51 4.19 7.48
N GLY A 55 9.43 4.99 8.03
CA GLY A 55 10.79 4.57 8.31
C GLY A 55 10.88 3.42 9.29
N MET A 56 10.10 3.46 10.37
CA MET A 56 10.03 2.39 11.37
C MET A 56 9.51 1.09 10.74
N VAL A 57 8.41 1.15 9.97
CA VAL A 57 7.84 0.00 9.26
C VAL A 57 8.85 -0.61 8.27
N VAL A 58 9.53 0.20 7.47
CA VAL A 58 10.57 -0.27 6.55
C VAL A 58 11.70 -0.98 7.30
N ASN A 59 12.18 -0.40 8.41
CA ASN A 59 13.25 -0.99 9.20
C ASN A 59 12.82 -2.33 9.82
N ALA A 60 11.67 -2.39 10.46
CA ALA A 60 11.12 -3.61 11.04
C ALA A 60 10.95 -4.73 10.00
N THR A 61 10.50 -4.36 8.82
CA THR A 61 10.37 -5.32 7.71
C THR A 61 11.74 -5.85 7.25
N LYS A 62 12.72 -4.97 7.10
CA LYS A 62 14.08 -5.36 6.68
C LYS A 62 14.81 -6.20 7.72
N THR A 63 14.52 -6.02 8.99
CA THR A 63 15.10 -6.82 10.09
C THR A 63 14.36 -8.14 10.33
N GLY A 64 13.23 -8.36 9.68
CA GLY A 64 12.40 -9.56 9.83
C GLY A 64 11.49 -9.54 11.06
N GLU A 65 11.39 -8.41 11.76
CA GLU A 65 10.46 -8.21 12.87
C GLU A 65 9.01 -8.14 12.37
N LEU A 66 8.83 -7.56 11.19
CA LEU A 66 7.54 -7.50 10.50
C LEU A 66 7.62 -8.29 9.19
N ASP A 67 6.59 -9.10 8.90
CA ASP A 67 6.49 -9.81 7.62
C ASP A 67 6.52 -8.83 6.43
N LYS A 68 7.20 -9.23 5.35
CA LYS A 68 7.44 -8.36 4.20
C LYS A 68 6.15 -7.83 3.57
N LEU A 69 5.15 -8.69 3.42
CA LEU A 69 3.88 -8.28 2.83
C LEU A 69 3.01 -7.49 3.80
N VAL A 70 3.07 -7.80 5.10
CA VAL A 70 2.41 -6.98 6.14
C VAL A 70 3.00 -5.57 6.15
N GLY A 71 4.32 -5.45 6.09
CA GLY A 71 4.99 -4.15 5.99
C GLY A 71 4.61 -3.38 4.74
N PHE A 72 4.55 -4.06 3.59
CA PHE A 72 4.13 -3.45 2.33
C PHE A 72 2.69 -2.93 2.37
N GLU A 73 1.73 -3.76 2.80
CA GLU A 73 0.33 -3.36 2.96
C GLU A 73 0.18 -2.19 3.95
N SER A 74 0.95 -2.21 5.05
CA SER A 74 0.96 -1.13 6.04
C SER A 74 1.37 0.20 5.43
N LEU A 75 2.41 0.20 4.60
CA LEU A 75 2.88 1.41 3.91
C LEU A 75 1.87 1.92 2.87
N LEU A 76 1.16 1.02 2.18
CA LEU A 76 0.06 1.42 1.30
C LEU A 76 -1.13 2.04 2.06
N ILE A 77 -1.46 1.51 3.24
CA ILE A 77 -2.54 2.04 4.11
C ILE A 77 -2.25 3.50 4.48
N ILE A 78 -1.03 3.82 4.88
CA ILE A 78 -0.64 5.19 5.22
C ILE A 78 -0.23 6.02 3.99
N GLY A 79 -0.31 5.45 2.79
CA GLY A 79 -0.03 6.14 1.53
C GLY A 79 1.44 6.51 1.33
N SER A 80 2.36 5.70 1.85
CA SER A 80 3.80 5.99 1.74
C SER A 80 4.44 5.32 0.53
N PRO A 81 5.13 6.08 -0.36
CA PRO A 81 5.88 5.51 -1.47
C PRO A 81 7.10 4.68 -1.00
N ARG A 82 7.45 4.76 0.29
CA ARG A 82 8.50 3.91 0.87
C ARG A 82 8.18 2.41 0.83
N ALA A 83 6.97 2.03 0.45
CA ALA A 83 6.62 0.65 0.13
C ALA A 83 7.57 0.04 -0.92
N PHE A 84 8.07 0.83 -1.87
CA PHE A 84 9.10 0.40 -2.83
C PHE A 84 10.45 0.06 -2.19
N ASP A 85 10.78 0.64 -1.03
CA ASP A 85 12.05 0.40 -0.32
C ASP A 85 12.13 -1.03 0.24
N LEU A 86 11.02 -1.76 0.27
CA LEU A 86 10.96 -3.15 0.72
C LEU A 86 11.41 -4.17 -0.35
N GLY A 87 11.67 -3.72 -1.58
CA GLY A 87 12.08 -4.59 -2.66
C GLY A 87 11.07 -5.71 -2.95
N ILE A 88 9.78 -5.35 -2.96
CA ILE A 88 8.72 -6.26 -3.41
C ILE A 88 8.87 -6.44 -4.92
N ASP A 89 8.96 -7.69 -5.33
CA ASP A 89 8.90 -8.06 -6.75
C ASP A 89 7.42 -8.13 -7.18
N PRO A 90 6.97 -7.27 -8.10
CA PRO A 90 5.57 -7.23 -8.49
C PRO A 90 5.08 -8.51 -9.13
N VAL A 91 5.97 -9.28 -9.77
CA VAL A 91 5.61 -10.51 -10.48
C VAL A 91 5.57 -11.71 -9.54
N SER A 92 6.57 -11.86 -8.67
CA SER A 92 6.71 -13.04 -7.82
C SER A 92 6.05 -12.88 -6.44
N ASP A 93 6.17 -11.71 -5.81
CA ASP A 93 5.65 -11.45 -4.46
C ASP A 93 4.15 -11.10 -4.50
N VAL A 94 3.70 -10.40 -5.55
CA VAL A 94 2.33 -9.89 -5.68
C VAL A 94 1.42 -10.83 -6.47
N LYS A 95 1.63 -12.13 -6.41
CA LYS A 95 0.67 -13.13 -6.96
C LYS A 95 -0.74 -13.05 -6.35
N ASN A 96 -0.92 -12.17 -5.38
CA ASN A 96 -2.14 -12.04 -4.62
C ASN A 96 -2.97 -10.85 -5.13
N LEU A 97 -4.10 -11.15 -5.76
CA LEU A 97 -5.09 -10.16 -6.24
C LEU A 97 -5.48 -9.09 -5.20
N GLN A 98 -5.28 -9.36 -3.92
CA GLN A 98 -5.58 -8.42 -2.84
C GLN A 98 -4.60 -7.26 -2.75
N LEU A 99 -3.30 -7.52 -2.96
CA LEU A 99 -2.30 -6.44 -3.00
C LEU A 99 -2.53 -5.54 -4.20
N HIS A 100 -2.95 -6.11 -5.33
CA HIS A 100 -3.37 -5.32 -6.49
C HIS A 100 -4.54 -4.38 -6.18
N ALA A 101 -5.50 -4.81 -5.35
CA ALA A 101 -6.61 -3.94 -4.94
C ALA A 101 -6.14 -2.78 -4.05
N GLN A 102 -5.18 -3.02 -3.16
CA GLN A 102 -4.66 -2.02 -2.22
C GLN A 102 -3.96 -0.85 -2.93
N ILE A 103 -3.22 -1.11 -4.00
CA ILE A 103 -2.54 -0.04 -4.74
C ILE A 103 -3.51 0.95 -5.41
N TRP A 104 -4.78 0.60 -5.56
CA TRP A 104 -5.83 1.45 -6.14
C TRP A 104 -6.63 2.24 -5.10
N ASN A 105 -6.34 2.07 -3.81
CA ASN A 105 -7.01 2.82 -2.75
C ASN A 105 -6.67 4.31 -2.80
N ASN A 106 -7.56 5.13 -2.22
CA ASN A 106 -7.36 6.58 -2.14
C ASN A 106 -6.09 6.95 -1.35
N SER A 107 -5.69 6.16 -0.36
CA SER A 107 -4.48 6.38 0.41
C SER A 107 -3.19 6.20 -0.41
N ALA A 108 -3.21 5.38 -1.45
CA ALA A 108 -2.02 5.03 -2.23
C ALA A 108 -1.68 6.01 -3.37
N VAL A 109 -2.15 7.27 -3.30
CA VAL A 109 -1.87 8.29 -4.34
C VAL A 109 -0.38 8.56 -4.49
N GLU A 110 0.32 8.83 -3.40
CA GLU A 110 1.77 9.11 -3.44
C GLU A 110 2.57 7.90 -3.93
N PHE A 111 2.12 6.68 -3.61
CA PHE A 111 2.71 5.45 -4.14
C PHE A 111 2.56 5.38 -5.66
N ARG A 112 1.36 5.67 -6.21
CA ARG A 112 1.13 5.65 -7.66
C ARG A 112 1.83 6.79 -8.41
N GLN A 113 2.11 7.91 -7.74
CA GLN A 113 2.83 9.06 -8.30
C GLN A 113 4.35 8.90 -8.24
N ASP A 114 4.87 7.93 -7.46
CA ASP A 114 6.29 7.64 -7.43
C ASP A 114 6.76 7.08 -8.79
N PRO A 115 7.88 7.54 -9.34
CA PRO A 115 8.39 7.05 -10.64
C PRO A 115 8.55 5.52 -10.71
N ARG A 116 8.87 4.88 -9.59
CA ARG A 116 9.01 3.41 -9.48
C ARG A 116 7.69 2.67 -9.74
N PHE A 117 6.55 3.31 -9.54
CA PHE A 117 5.25 2.72 -9.88
C PHE A 117 5.11 2.47 -11.38
N LYS A 118 5.63 3.38 -12.21
CA LYS A 118 5.64 3.21 -13.65
C LYS A 118 6.46 1.97 -14.07
N GLU A 119 7.65 1.80 -13.50
CA GLU A 119 8.48 0.62 -13.74
C GLU A 119 7.73 -0.67 -13.36
N TRP A 120 6.99 -0.66 -12.24
CA TRP A 120 6.15 -1.77 -11.80
C TRP A 120 5.03 -2.11 -12.80
N VAL A 121 4.34 -1.09 -13.29
CA VAL A 121 3.26 -1.25 -14.26
C VAL A 121 3.77 -1.85 -15.57
N GLU A 122 4.93 -1.37 -16.05
CA GLU A 122 5.60 -1.87 -17.25
C GLU A 122 6.06 -3.32 -17.07
N GLU A 123 6.68 -3.66 -15.93
CA GLU A 123 7.13 -5.02 -15.61
C GLU A 123 5.97 -6.03 -15.54
N LEU A 124 4.81 -5.60 -15.04
CA LEU A 124 3.59 -6.40 -15.01
C LEU A 124 2.88 -6.50 -16.36
N GLY A 125 3.29 -5.69 -17.36
CA GLY A 125 2.64 -5.61 -18.67
C GLY A 125 1.27 -4.93 -18.64
N TYR A 126 0.98 -4.16 -17.60
CA TYR A 126 -0.31 -3.47 -17.47
C TYR A 126 -0.46 -2.31 -18.43
N ASP A 127 0.61 -1.61 -18.75
CA ASP A 127 0.58 -0.50 -19.71
C ASP A 127 0.18 -0.98 -21.11
N ASP A 128 0.71 -2.10 -21.59
CA ASP A 128 0.34 -2.72 -22.86
C ASP A 128 -1.13 -3.18 -22.84
N PHE A 129 -1.57 -3.78 -21.74
CA PHE A 129 -2.97 -4.17 -21.56
C PHE A 129 -3.89 -2.96 -21.57
N TRP A 130 -3.55 -1.88 -20.86
CA TRP A 130 -4.37 -0.67 -20.82
C TRP A 130 -4.42 0.06 -22.14
N ARG A 131 -3.32 0.09 -22.91
CA ARG A 131 -3.30 0.66 -24.27
C ARG A 131 -4.26 -0.07 -25.21
N LYS A 132 -4.39 -1.38 -25.01
CA LYS A 132 -5.25 -2.21 -25.88
C LYS A 132 -6.71 -2.23 -25.45
N TYR A 133 -6.99 -2.21 -24.17
CA TYR A 133 -8.33 -2.48 -23.61
C TYR A 133 -8.96 -1.29 -22.87
N GLY A 134 -8.21 -0.23 -22.64
CA GLY A 134 -8.63 0.96 -21.92
C GLY A 134 -7.86 1.17 -20.61
N TRP A 135 -7.65 2.43 -20.28
CA TRP A 135 -6.95 2.87 -19.07
C TRP A 135 -7.86 2.77 -17.84
N PRO A 136 -7.33 2.43 -16.68
CA PRO A 136 -8.09 2.52 -15.43
C PRO A 136 -8.39 3.98 -15.08
N ASP A 137 -9.46 4.22 -14.33
CA ASP A 137 -9.94 5.57 -13.99
C ASP A 137 -8.87 6.48 -13.34
N ARG A 138 -7.87 5.88 -12.70
CA ARG A 138 -6.81 6.61 -12.00
C ARG A 138 -5.53 6.81 -12.80
N CYS A 139 -5.48 6.30 -14.03
CA CYS A 139 -4.30 6.44 -14.89
C CYS A 139 -4.72 6.87 -16.28
N ARG A 140 -3.87 7.68 -16.90
CA ARG A 140 -4.11 8.14 -18.28
C ARG A 140 -2.81 8.23 -19.08
N PRO A 141 -2.85 8.01 -20.39
CA PRO A 141 -1.70 8.21 -21.24
C PRO A 141 -1.33 9.69 -21.32
N THR A 142 -0.04 9.99 -21.25
CA THR A 142 0.53 11.33 -21.44
C THR A 142 1.40 11.40 -22.68
N GLY A 143 1.47 10.31 -23.46
CA GLY A 143 2.21 10.19 -24.70
C GLY A 143 2.22 8.75 -25.22
N PRO A 144 2.88 8.50 -26.37
CA PRO A 144 2.92 7.16 -26.98
C PRO A 144 3.46 6.07 -26.04
N ASN A 145 4.47 6.40 -25.24
CA ASN A 145 5.14 5.48 -24.32
C ASN A 145 5.16 6.00 -22.89
N ASN A 146 4.21 6.85 -22.51
CA ASN A 146 4.16 7.43 -21.19
C ASN A 146 2.73 7.51 -20.65
N PHE A 147 2.61 7.52 -19.31
CA PHE A 147 1.34 7.65 -18.60
C PHE A 147 1.57 8.28 -17.23
N GLU A 148 0.51 8.75 -16.61
CA GLU A 148 0.49 9.21 -15.22
C GLU A 148 -0.67 8.58 -14.47
N CYS A 149 -0.52 8.38 -13.17
CA CYS A 149 -1.57 7.90 -12.27
C CYS A 149 -1.77 8.87 -11.09
N ILE A 150 -3.01 8.96 -10.61
CA ILE A 150 -3.44 9.82 -9.51
C ILE A 150 -4.00 8.99 -8.35
#